data_463d615fb67c7b9527c124f24a491d23
#
_entry.id   463d615fb67c7b9527c124f24a491d23
#
_cell.length_a   1.000
_cell.length_b   1.000
_cell.length_c   1.000
_cell.angle_alpha   90.00
_cell.angle_beta   90.00
_cell.angle_gamma   90.00
#
_symmetry.space_group_name_H-M   'P 1'
#
loop_
_entity.id
_entity.type
_entity.pdbx_description
1 polymer ?
#
loop_
_entity_poly.entity_id
_entity_poly.type
_entity_poly.pdbx_seq_one_letter_code
_entity_poly.pdbx_strand_id
1 'polypeptide(L)'
;MAEENSAAAPARARLSGRVWFVLLCAAIVVAFLVIVLPGVFDVRHERRTREITKPITRLVLHSKGMTKVEIKPSYDGHVHLVRTSSISRDSRLIEHVRVSGKTLTIHSTCTGSRFGVLRSCDLRYYLRVPRKIALALHLHFGTADLHGLRGRLTLTLDAGRLDGFGCNKRADVSLRYGSIDYRDECAPEYFRARMKAGDIVLTVPAGRYAVQAERNAQRPFANIIEDPASPNLIDADVTWAGSIAIEGVHK
;
A
#
# COMPACT_ATOMS: atom_id res chain seq x y z
N MET A 1 29.67 60.71 -64.73
CA MET A 1 29.66 59.27 -64.58
C MET A 1 29.28 59.03 -63.17
N ALA A 2 28.00 58.71 -62.86
CA ALA A 2 27.46 58.38 -61.53
C ALA A 2 27.16 56.93 -61.57
N GLU A 3 27.83 56.18 -60.72
CA GLU A 3 27.60 54.73 -60.46
C GLU A 3 26.55 54.56 -59.37
N GLU A 4 25.43 54.07 -59.79
CA GLU A 4 24.25 53.82 -58.96
C GLU A 4 24.40 52.47 -58.25
N ASN A 5 24.68 52.54 -57.00
CA ASN A 5 24.89 51.37 -56.14
C ASN A 5 23.52 50.87 -55.58
N SER A 6 22.94 49.95 -56.36
CA SER A 6 21.65 49.33 -55.97
C SER A 6 21.85 48.28 -54.85
N ALA A 7 21.58 48.68 -53.64
CA ALA A 7 21.59 47.76 -52.50
C ALA A 7 20.33 46.83 -52.52
N ALA A 8 20.54 45.55 -52.81
CA ALA A 8 19.52 44.53 -52.81
C ALA A 8 19.00 44.30 -51.35
N ALA A 9 17.73 44.54 -51.10
CA ALA A 9 17.08 44.30 -49.87
C ALA A 9 17.00 42.77 -49.57
N PRO A 10 17.26 42.31 -48.33
CA PRO A 10 17.22 40.88 -48.00
C PRO A 10 15.79 40.34 -48.09
N ALA A 11 15.62 39.31 -48.90
CA ALA A 11 14.35 38.59 -49.04
C ALA A 11 13.94 37.96 -47.69
N ARG A 12 12.91 38.51 -47.04
CA ARG A 12 12.29 37.92 -45.87
C ARG A 12 11.57 36.63 -46.27
N ALA A 13 12.19 35.50 -46.04
CA ALA A 13 11.58 34.19 -46.18
C ALA A 13 10.34 34.10 -45.26
N ARG A 14 9.14 34.18 -45.84
CA ARG A 14 7.88 33.88 -45.11
C ARG A 14 7.82 32.39 -44.89
N LEU A 15 8.17 31.94 -43.69
CA LEU A 15 7.93 30.56 -43.28
C LEU A 15 6.42 30.28 -43.38
N SER A 16 6.07 29.17 -44.06
CA SER A 16 4.67 28.78 -44.22
C SER A 16 4.08 28.50 -42.83
N GLY A 17 2.79 28.80 -42.61
CA GLY A 17 2.13 28.62 -41.31
C GLY A 17 2.27 27.20 -40.74
N ARG A 18 2.46 26.19 -41.61
CA ARG A 18 2.71 24.79 -41.23
C ARG A 18 4.07 24.61 -40.53
N VAL A 19 5.11 25.27 -41.01
CA VAL A 19 6.45 25.21 -40.39
C VAL A 19 6.44 25.88 -39.05
N TRP A 20 5.72 27.00 -38.90
CA TRP A 20 5.56 27.70 -37.61
C TRP A 20 4.83 26.85 -36.59
N PHE A 21 3.77 26.15 -36.99
CA PHE A 21 3.02 25.24 -36.11
C PHE A 21 3.87 24.07 -35.63
N VAL A 22 4.67 23.45 -36.52
CA VAL A 22 5.58 22.34 -36.14
C VAL A 22 6.65 22.82 -35.18
N LEU A 23 7.23 24.01 -35.40
CA LEU A 23 8.22 24.58 -34.48
C LEU A 23 7.62 24.91 -33.10
N LEU A 24 6.39 25.41 -33.06
CA LEU A 24 5.67 25.66 -31.79
C LEU A 24 5.41 24.35 -31.02
N CYS A 25 4.91 23.33 -31.71
CA CYS A 25 4.70 22.02 -31.09
C CYS A 25 6.01 21.41 -30.57
N ALA A 26 7.09 21.49 -31.36
CA ALA A 26 8.41 21.02 -30.94
C ALA A 26 8.94 21.80 -29.73
N ALA A 27 8.75 23.10 -29.67
CA ALA A 27 9.14 23.93 -28.52
C ALA A 27 8.34 23.60 -27.28
N ILE A 28 7.03 23.33 -27.40
CA ILE A 28 6.18 22.90 -26.28
C ILE A 28 6.64 21.53 -25.75
N VAL A 29 6.92 20.57 -26.64
CA VAL A 29 7.43 19.24 -26.27
C VAL A 29 8.78 19.34 -25.57
N VAL A 30 9.70 20.14 -26.10
CA VAL A 30 11.01 20.36 -25.47
C VAL A 30 10.87 21.04 -24.11
N ALA A 31 10.04 22.08 -23.99
CA ALA A 31 9.75 22.75 -22.73
C ALA A 31 9.15 21.77 -21.70
N PHE A 32 8.20 20.93 -22.14
CA PHE A 32 7.61 19.90 -21.31
C PHE A 32 8.66 18.88 -20.83
N LEU A 33 9.52 18.40 -21.74
CA LEU A 33 10.60 17.48 -21.39
C LEU A 33 11.60 18.11 -20.41
N VAL A 34 11.99 19.36 -20.62
CA VAL A 34 12.95 20.07 -19.73
C VAL A 34 12.36 20.30 -18.34
N ILE A 35 11.05 20.52 -18.23
CA ILE A 35 10.38 20.75 -16.94
C ILE A 35 10.11 19.42 -16.21
N VAL A 36 9.72 18.37 -16.95
CA VAL A 36 9.27 17.09 -16.37
C VAL A 36 10.43 16.13 -16.09
N LEU A 37 11.40 16.02 -17.01
CA LEU A 37 12.51 15.08 -16.90
C LEU A 37 13.35 15.24 -15.62
N PRO A 38 13.75 16.43 -15.16
CA PRO A 38 14.54 16.57 -13.93
C PRO A 38 13.81 16.07 -12.69
N GLY A 39 12.48 16.28 -12.64
CA GLY A 39 11.66 15.81 -11.51
C GLY A 39 11.51 14.28 -11.43
N VAL A 40 11.66 13.58 -12.55
CA VAL A 40 11.57 12.11 -12.63
C VAL A 40 12.89 11.45 -12.22
N PHE A 41 14.03 12.07 -12.50
CA PHE A 41 15.35 11.47 -12.28
C PHE A 41 15.99 11.81 -10.93
N ASP A 42 15.51 12.83 -10.22
CA ASP A 42 16.08 13.22 -8.92
C ASP A 42 15.29 12.57 -7.77
N VAL A 43 15.45 11.24 -7.63
CA VAL A 43 14.85 10.45 -6.56
C VAL A 43 15.90 10.15 -5.51
N ARG A 44 15.66 10.61 -4.29
CA ARG A 44 16.49 10.32 -3.13
C ARG A 44 16.09 9.01 -2.50
N HIS A 45 17.03 8.07 -2.43
CA HIS A 45 16.87 6.81 -1.72
C HIS A 45 17.45 6.90 -0.32
N GLU A 46 16.66 6.52 0.67
CA GLU A 46 17.13 6.49 2.06
C GLU A 46 16.77 5.15 2.68
N ARG A 47 17.74 4.54 3.38
CA ARG A 47 17.54 3.34 4.19
C ARG A 47 17.86 3.64 5.63
N ARG A 48 16.93 3.34 6.54
CA ARG A 48 17.13 3.45 7.99
C ARG A 48 16.85 2.11 8.65
N THR A 49 17.75 1.70 9.54
CA THR A 49 17.58 0.49 10.34
C THR A 49 17.54 0.91 11.81
N ARG A 50 16.59 0.34 12.55
CA ARG A 50 16.47 0.51 13.99
C ARG A 50 16.19 -0.83 14.65
N GLU A 51 16.87 -1.09 15.75
CA GLU A 51 16.59 -2.19 16.64
C GLU A 51 15.97 -1.68 17.93
N ILE A 52 14.90 -2.32 18.40
CA ILE A 52 14.19 -1.94 19.60
C ILE A 52 14.22 -3.15 20.54
N THR A 53 15.11 -3.07 21.52
CA THR A 53 15.36 -4.13 22.50
C THR A 53 14.35 -4.16 23.63
N LYS A 54 13.54 -3.07 23.79
CA LYS A 54 12.46 -3.03 24.79
C LYS A 54 11.38 -4.06 24.43
N PRO A 55 10.78 -4.73 25.41
CA PRO A 55 9.70 -5.69 25.16
C PRO A 55 8.47 -4.97 24.60
N ILE A 56 8.18 -5.22 23.32
CA ILE A 56 7.03 -4.66 22.60
C ILE A 56 5.96 -5.73 22.46
N THR A 57 4.73 -5.42 22.88
CA THR A 57 3.57 -6.29 22.73
C THR A 57 2.53 -5.75 21.74
N ARG A 58 2.67 -4.49 21.34
CA ARG A 58 1.77 -3.83 20.37
C ARG A 58 2.56 -2.98 19.41
N LEU A 59 2.29 -3.15 18.12
CA LEU A 59 2.79 -2.30 17.04
C LEU A 59 1.64 -1.54 16.40
N VAL A 60 1.80 -0.23 16.29
CA VAL A 60 0.86 0.66 15.60
C VAL A 60 1.62 1.36 14.47
N LEU A 61 1.17 1.17 13.23
CA LEU A 61 1.74 1.83 12.06
C LEU A 61 0.66 2.65 11.36
N HIS A 62 0.89 3.95 11.27
CA HIS A 62 0.09 4.87 10.47
C HIS A 62 0.92 5.41 9.33
N SER A 63 0.50 5.17 8.09
CA SER A 63 1.18 5.69 6.91
C SER A 63 0.22 6.41 5.97
N LYS A 64 0.54 7.70 5.69
CA LYS A 64 -0.14 8.53 4.69
C LYS A 64 0.76 8.63 3.46
N GLY A 65 0.60 7.72 2.51
CA GLY A 65 1.39 7.63 1.29
C GLY A 65 1.30 6.22 0.70
N MET A 66 1.99 6.00 -0.40
CA MET A 66 2.14 4.67 -0.96
C MET A 66 3.13 3.88 -0.10
N THR A 67 2.67 2.79 0.50
CA THR A 67 3.44 2.08 1.52
C THR A 67 3.35 0.58 1.31
N LYS A 68 4.51 -0.07 1.21
CA LYS A 68 4.60 -1.52 1.32
C LYS A 68 5.09 -1.88 2.72
N VAL A 69 4.33 -2.73 3.42
CA VAL A 69 4.68 -3.21 4.76
C VAL A 69 4.84 -4.72 4.71
N GLU A 70 5.99 -5.21 5.09
CA GLU A 70 6.26 -6.63 5.23
C GLU A 70 6.59 -6.93 6.69
N ILE A 71 5.81 -7.81 7.34
CA ILE A 71 5.98 -8.15 8.76
C ILE A 71 6.18 -9.64 8.92
N LYS A 72 7.30 -10.00 9.56
CA LYS A 72 7.69 -11.39 9.85
C LYS A 72 7.96 -11.57 11.35
N PRO A 73 7.87 -12.78 11.89
CA PRO A 73 8.27 -13.04 13.27
C PRO A 73 9.78 -12.86 13.45
N SER A 74 10.17 -12.26 14.57
CA SER A 74 11.57 -12.27 15.05
C SER A 74 11.85 -13.54 15.86
N TYR A 75 13.10 -13.97 15.81
CA TYR A 75 13.56 -15.15 16.57
C TYR A 75 14.07 -14.79 17.98
N ASP A 76 14.50 -13.54 18.16
CA ASP A 76 15.09 -13.00 19.38
C ASP A 76 14.08 -12.26 20.29
N GLY A 77 12.83 -12.13 19.82
CA GLY A 77 11.77 -11.43 20.57
C GLY A 77 11.88 -9.90 20.51
N HIS A 78 12.87 -9.36 19.81
CA HIS A 78 13.05 -7.92 19.62
C HIS A 78 12.32 -7.43 18.36
N VAL A 79 12.18 -6.12 18.23
CA VAL A 79 11.63 -5.51 17.01
C VAL A 79 12.77 -4.94 16.18
N HIS A 80 12.93 -5.50 14.98
CA HIS A 80 13.84 -4.97 13.97
C HIS A 80 13.04 -4.25 12.90
N LEU A 81 13.31 -2.96 12.75
CA LEU A 81 12.66 -2.08 11.77
C LEU A 81 13.68 -1.67 10.72
N VAL A 82 13.41 -2.01 9.47
CA VAL A 82 14.14 -1.49 8.31
C VAL A 82 13.15 -0.71 7.46
N ARG A 83 13.40 0.58 7.28
CA ARG A 83 12.66 1.44 6.35
C ARG A 83 13.53 1.75 5.15
N THR A 84 12.98 1.57 3.95
CA THR A 84 13.52 2.09 2.70
C THR A 84 12.53 3.09 2.13
N SER A 85 12.98 4.25 1.72
CA SER A 85 12.14 5.27 1.09
C SER A 85 12.76 5.77 -0.21
N SER A 86 11.92 5.97 -1.22
CA SER A 86 12.24 6.61 -2.48
C SER A 86 11.42 7.88 -2.58
N ILE A 87 12.08 9.03 -2.50
CA ILE A 87 11.42 10.33 -2.34
C ILE A 87 11.87 11.25 -3.45
N SER A 88 10.93 11.81 -4.23
CA SER A 88 11.23 12.85 -5.20
C SER A 88 11.72 14.13 -4.52
N ARG A 89 12.49 14.95 -5.23
CA ARG A 89 13.11 16.20 -4.71
C ARG A 89 12.11 17.13 -4.04
N ASP A 90 10.90 17.23 -4.60
CA ASP A 90 9.83 18.12 -4.11
C ASP A 90 8.96 17.50 -3.01
N SER A 91 9.29 16.29 -2.59
CA SER A 91 8.56 15.58 -1.53
C SER A 91 9.40 15.50 -0.26
N ARG A 92 8.73 15.52 0.88
CA ARG A 92 9.36 15.38 2.19
C ARG A 92 8.70 14.28 2.99
N LEU A 93 9.49 13.35 3.48
CA LEU A 93 9.03 12.35 4.44
C LEU A 93 9.16 12.90 5.86
N ILE A 94 8.05 12.86 6.59
CA ILE A 94 8.01 13.12 8.03
C ILE A 94 7.71 11.78 8.70
N GLU A 95 8.64 11.28 9.49
CA GLU A 95 8.50 10.02 10.21
C GLU A 95 8.76 10.22 11.69
N HIS A 96 7.85 9.72 12.51
CA HIS A 96 7.97 9.67 13.96
C HIS A 96 7.88 8.22 14.42
N VAL A 97 8.95 7.73 15.05
CA VAL A 97 9.01 6.41 15.68
C VAL A 97 9.12 6.60 17.19
N ARG A 98 8.10 6.18 17.92
CA ARG A 98 7.99 6.35 19.37
C ARG A 98 7.69 5.03 20.06
N VAL A 99 8.38 4.76 21.15
CA VAL A 99 8.08 3.68 22.07
C VAL A 99 7.48 4.26 23.34
N SER A 100 6.27 3.83 23.68
CA SER A 100 5.58 4.22 24.91
C SER A 100 5.11 2.97 25.64
N GLY A 101 5.70 2.69 26.81
CA GLY A 101 5.50 1.43 27.50
C GLY A 101 5.87 0.23 26.62
N LYS A 102 4.92 -0.67 26.36
CA LYS A 102 5.07 -1.85 25.50
C LYS A 102 4.53 -1.64 24.08
N THR A 103 4.24 -0.39 23.70
CA THR A 103 3.69 -0.04 22.38
C THR A 103 4.75 0.69 21.54
N LEU A 104 5.02 0.17 20.35
CA LEU A 104 5.77 0.85 19.30
C LEU A 104 4.78 1.52 18.35
N THR A 105 4.91 2.83 18.18
CA THR A 105 4.11 3.61 17.24
C THR A 105 5.02 4.18 16.15
N ILE A 106 4.68 3.92 14.90
CA ILE A 106 5.33 4.46 13.73
C ILE A 106 4.29 5.30 12.99
N HIS A 107 4.59 6.58 12.82
CA HIS A 107 3.75 7.49 12.05
C HIS A 107 4.57 8.08 10.90
N SER A 108 4.13 7.85 9.67
CA SER A 108 4.78 8.38 8.47
C SER A 108 3.80 9.16 7.61
N THR A 109 4.24 10.32 7.17
CA THR A 109 3.46 11.18 6.27
C THR A 109 4.40 11.69 5.18
N CYS A 110 3.96 11.54 3.94
CA CYS A 110 4.63 12.13 2.81
C CYS A 110 3.93 13.41 2.40
N THR A 111 4.64 14.52 2.48
CA THR A 111 4.18 15.83 2.03
C THR A 111 4.98 16.23 0.79
N GLY A 112 4.33 16.75 -0.24
CA GLY A 112 5.00 17.18 -1.47
C GLY A 112 4.28 18.32 -2.16
N SER A 113 4.93 18.90 -3.18
CA SER A 113 4.47 20.05 -3.94
C SER A 113 3.04 19.92 -4.47
N ARG A 114 2.37 21.06 -4.64
CA ARG A 114 0.94 21.18 -5.05
C ARG A 114 0.64 20.67 -6.47
N PHE A 115 1.63 20.42 -7.31
CA PHE A 115 1.46 19.92 -8.68
C PHE A 115 1.50 18.39 -8.71
N GLY A 116 0.35 17.75 -8.51
CA GLY A 116 0.09 16.37 -8.13
C GLY A 116 0.50 15.23 -9.07
N VAL A 117 1.13 15.44 -10.22
CA VAL A 117 1.31 14.37 -11.24
C VAL A 117 2.57 13.53 -11.02
N LEU A 118 3.58 14.02 -10.27
CA LEU A 118 4.88 13.36 -10.13
C LEU A 118 5.30 13.14 -8.66
N ARG A 119 4.34 12.97 -7.76
CA ARG A 119 4.64 12.68 -6.35
C ARG A 119 5.05 11.22 -6.21
N SER A 120 6.34 10.93 -6.23
CA SER A 120 6.81 9.62 -5.81
C SER A 120 7.33 9.71 -4.37
N CYS A 121 6.58 9.13 -3.46
CA CYS A 121 7.02 8.83 -2.12
C CYS A 121 6.64 7.39 -1.84
N ASP A 122 7.53 6.48 -2.20
CA ASP A 122 7.39 5.06 -1.96
C ASP A 122 8.09 4.71 -0.64
N LEU A 123 7.32 4.15 0.28
CA LEU A 123 7.80 3.72 1.59
C LEU A 123 7.74 2.20 1.68
N ARG A 124 8.82 1.59 2.12
CA ARG A 124 8.88 0.15 2.38
C ARG A 124 9.34 -0.08 3.80
N TYR A 125 8.49 -0.75 4.57
CA TYR A 125 8.78 -1.17 5.92
C TYR A 125 8.98 -2.68 5.97
N TYR A 126 10.14 -3.12 6.40
CA TYR A 126 10.44 -4.50 6.73
C TYR A 126 10.55 -4.59 8.24
N LEU A 127 9.61 -5.30 8.86
CA LEU A 127 9.52 -5.44 10.30
C LEU A 127 9.68 -6.90 10.68
N ARG A 128 10.62 -7.17 11.59
CA ARG A 128 10.63 -8.43 12.34
C ARG A 128 10.14 -8.13 13.74
N VAL A 129 9.13 -8.85 14.20
CA VAL A 129 8.43 -8.55 15.45
C VAL A 129 8.17 -9.81 16.25
N PRO A 130 7.99 -9.73 17.58
CA PRO A 130 7.58 -10.88 18.38
C PRO A 130 6.32 -11.54 17.82
N ARG A 131 6.31 -12.88 17.72
CA ARG A 131 5.26 -13.65 17.03
C ARG A 131 3.84 -13.40 17.57
N LYS A 132 3.70 -13.08 18.87
CA LYS A 132 2.41 -12.81 19.53
C LYS A 132 2.05 -11.32 19.61
N ILE A 133 2.73 -10.46 18.87
CA ILE A 133 2.49 -9.02 18.90
C ILE A 133 1.08 -8.69 18.40
N ALA A 134 0.41 -7.72 19.04
CA ALA A 134 -0.81 -7.14 18.51
C ALA A 134 -0.46 -6.09 17.45
N LEU A 135 -1.01 -6.23 16.25
CA LEU A 135 -0.79 -5.30 15.13
C LEU A 135 -1.99 -4.39 14.93
N ALA A 136 -1.72 -3.11 14.72
CA ALA A 136 -2.68 -2.14 14.25
C ALA A 136 -2.05 -1.35 13.08
N LEU A 137 -2.48 -1.64 11.87
CA LEU A 137 -1.96 -1.04 10.64
C LEU A 137 -3.03 -0.14 10.03
N HIS A 138 -2.68 1.12 9.79
CA HIS A 138 -3.52 2.10 9.12
C HIS A 138 -2.77 2.67 7.92
N LEU A 139 -3.11 2.21 6.73
CA LEU A 139 -2.45 2.57 5.49
C LEU A 139 -3.44 3.26 4.56
N HIS A 140 -3.02 4.33 3.87
CA HIS A 140 -3.86 4.92 2.84
C HIS A 140 -3.78 4.12 1.54
N PHE A 141 -2.59 3.85 1.05
CA PHE A 141 -2.36 3.12 -0.21
C PHE A 141 -1.22 2.13 -0.04
N GLY A 142 -1.33 0.96 -0.67
CA GLY A 142 -0.20 0.04 -0.75
C GLY A 142 -0.52 -1.41 -0.43
N THR A 143 0.46 -2.12 0.09
CA THR A 143 0.36 -3.54 0.41
C THR A 143 0.82 -3.84 1.82
N ALA A 144 0.14 -4.78 2.46
CA ALA A 144 0.53 -5.36 3.74
C ALA A 144 0.77 -6.86 3.55
N ASP A 145 2.03 -7.29 3.67
CA ASP A 145 2.45 -8.69 3.58
C ASP A 145 2.75 -9.20 5.01
N LEU A 146 1.90 -10.07 5.54
CA LEU A 146 1.97 -10.54 6.93
C LEU A 146 2.28 -12.04 6.97
N HIS A 147 3.31 -12.44 7.71
CA HIS A 147 3.76 -13.81 7.75
C HIS A 147 3.90 -14.36 9.17
N GLY A 148 3.28 -15.51 9.45
CA GLY A 148 3.50 -16.33 10.63
C GLY A 148 3.22 -15.70 11.98
N LEU A 149 2.36 -14.67 12.03
CA LEU A 149 2.01 -13.95 13.25
C LEU A 149 0.86 -14.65 14.00
N ARG A 150 0.78 -14.44 15.32
CA ARG A 150 -0.20 -15.08 16.20
C ARG A 150 -0.92 -14.08 17.12
N GLY A 151 -0.69 -12.81 16.98
CA GLY A 151 -1.33 -11.77 17.77
C GLY A 151 -2.68 -11.33 17.20
N ARG A 152 -3.30 -10.34 17.85
CA ARG A 152 -4.47 -9.67 17.27
C ARG A 152 -4.04 -8.86 16.04
N LEU A 153 -4.80 -8.96 14.98
CA LEU A 153 -4.61 -8.16 13.76
C LEU A 153 -5.75 -7.14 13.63
N THR A 154 -5.41 -5.89 13.44
CA THR A 154 -6.32 -4.84 13.00
C THR A 154 -5.66 -4.14 11.81
N LEU A 155 -6.31 -4.15 10.65
CA LEU A 155 -5.83 -3.51 9.43
C LEU A 155 -6.91 -2.61 8.86
N THR A 156 -6.56 -1.37 8.55
CA THR A 156 -7.38 -0.47 7.75
C THR A 156 -6.56 0.02 6.58
N LEU A 157 -7.10 -0.15 5.35
CA LEU A 157 -6.44 0.22 4.12
C LEU A 157 -7.44 0.88 3.17
N ASP A 158 -7.16 2.09 2.70
CA ASP A 158 -8.07 2.77 1.76
C ASP A 158 -8.03 2.12 0.38
N ALA A 159 -6.84 1.83 -0.17
CA ALA A 159 -6.73 1.07 -1.40
C ALA A 159 -5.43 0.27 -1.47
N GLY A 160 -5.54 -1.00 -1.88
CA GLY A 160 -4.38 -1.88 -2.03
C GLY A 160 -4.67 -3.35 -1.75
N ARG A 161 -3.70 -4.04 -1.16
CA ARG A 161 -3.78 -5.49 -0.93
C ARG A 161 -3.31 -5.84 0.48
N LEU A 162 -4.04 -6.75 1.11
CA LEU A 162 -3.54 -7.56 2.21
C LEU A 162 -3.21 -8.95 1.69
N ASP A 163 -1.99 -9.39 1.93
CA ASP A 163 -1.49 -10.71 1.57
C ASP A 163 -0.84 -11.35 2.79
N GLY A 164 -0.97 -12.66 2.97
CA GLY A 164 -0.21 -13.30 4.01
C GLY A 164 -0.86 -14.49 4.68
N PHE A 165 -0.20 -14.93 5.75
CA PHE A 165 -0.67 -16.04 6.56
C PHE A 165 -0.30 -15.86 8.03
N GLY A 166 -1.05 -16.52 8.90
CA GLY A 166 -0.81 -16.47 10.34
C GLY A 166 -1.65 -17.48 11.13
N CYS A 167 -1.69 -17.27 12.43
CA CYS A 167 -2.56 -18.00 13.34
C CYS A 167 -3.17 -16.96 14.31
N ASN A 168 -4.07 -16.15 13.77
CA ASN A 168 -4.64 -15.02 14.49
C ASN A 168 -5.98 -15.41 15.11
N LYS A 169 -6.05 -15.47 16.44
CA LYS A 169 -7.32 -15.71 17.10
C LYS A 169 -8.37 -14.64 16.78
N ARG A 170 -7.93 -13.39 16.57
CA ARG A 170 -8.81 -12.27 16.24
C ARG A 170 -8.18 -11.40 15.17
N ALA A 171 -8.87 -11.27 14.05
CA ALA A 171 -8.49 -10.38 12.97
C ALA A 171 -9.68 -9.48 12.59
N ASP A 172 -9.40 -8.20 12.40
CA ASP A 172 -10.36 -7.20 11.92
C ASP A 172 -9.69 -6.43 10.78
N VAL A 173 -10.14 -6.68 9.56
CA VAL A 173 -9.55 -6.19 8.33
C VAL A 173 -10.59 -5.37 7.59
N SER A 174 -10.28 -4.12 7.31
CA SER A 174 -11.15 -3.22 6.56
C SER A 174 -10.40 -2.61 5.39
N LEU A 175 -10.85 -2.91 4.18
CA LEU A 175 -10.35 -2.30 2.95
C LEU A 175 -11.46 -1.49 2.29
N ARG A 176 -11.11 -0.36 1.68
CA ARG A 176 -12.08 0.34 0.84
C ARG A 176 -12.07 -0.24 -0.58
N TYR A 177 -10.89 -0.41 -1.17
CA TYR A 177 -10.73 -0.95 -2.53
C TYR A 177 -9.52 -1.87 -2.60
N GLY A 178 -9.63 -3.04 -3.26
CA GLY A 178 -8.49 -3.90 -3.52
C GLY A 178 -8.73 -5.39 -3.30
N SER A 179 -7.83 -6.08 -2.60
CA SER A 179 -7.95 -7.51 -2.34
C SER A 179 -7.43 -7.89 -0.95
N ILE A 180 -8.09 -8.88 -0.37
CA ILE A 180 -7.65 -9.58 0.83
C ILE A 180 -7.40 -11.02 0.43
N ASP A 181 -6.16 -11.49 0.58
CA ASP A 181 -5.78 -12.89 0.43
C ASP A 181 -5.07 -13.32 1.71
N TYR A 182 -5.81 -13.98 2.60
CA TYR A 182 -5.30 -14.31 3.91
C TYR A 182 -5.55 -15.77 4.27
N ARG A 183 -4.46 -16.45 4.68
CA ARG A 183 -4.50 -17.83 5.16
C ARG A 183 -4.36 -17.86 6.67
N ASP A 184 -5.42 -18.26 7.40
CA ASP A 184 -5.30 -18.52 8.82
C ASP A 184 -4.98 -20.01 9.06
N GLU A 185 -3.81 -20.27 9.64
CA GLU A 185 -3.35 -21.64 9.96
C GLU A 185 -4.04 -22.26 11.18
N CYS A 186 -4.79 -21.46 11.92
CA CYS A 186 -5.58 -21.85 13.10
C CYS A 186 -7.02 -21.41 12.88
N ALA A 187 -7.98 -22.16 13.45
CA ALA A 187 -9.35 -21.72 13.47
C ALA A 187 -9.47 -20.38 14.24
N PRO A 188 -9.84 -19.28 13.59
CA PRO A 188 -10.00 -17.99 14.25
C PRO A 188 -11.21 -18.02 15.19
N GLU A 189 -11.07 -17.43 16.38
CA GLU A 189 -12.23 -17.15 17.25
C GLU A 189 -13.13 -16.07 16.61
N TYR A 190 -12.51 -15.11 15.90
CA TYR A 190 -13.19 -14.02 15.24
C TYR A 190 -12.35 -13.50 14.08
N PHE A 191 -12.86 -13.64 12.87
CA PHE A 191 -12.28 -13.04 11.67
C PHE A 191 -13.31 -12.15 11.00
N ARG A 192 -13.04 -10.84 10.93
CA ARG A 192 -13.87 -9.91 10.21
C ARG A 192 -13.09 -9.36 9.01
N ALA A 193 -13.71 -9.43 7.83
CA ALA A 193 -13.20 -8.79 6.62
C ALA A 193 -14.29 -7.91 6.01
N ARG A 194 -14.06 -6.62 5.91
CA ARG A 194 -14.99 -5.67 5.28
C ARG A 194 -14.34 -4.95 4.11
N MET A 195 -15.05 -4.91 2.99
CA MET A 195 -14.58 -4.25 1.79
C MET A 195 -15.69 -3.49 1.10
N LYS A 196 -15.37 -2.32 0.49
CA LYS A 196 -16.34 -1.66 -0.39
C LYS A 196 -16.40 -2.30 -1.75
N ALA A 197 -15.24 -2.51 -2.40
CA ALA A 197 -15.18 -3.19 -3.69
C ALA A 197 -13.86 -3.94 -3.84
N GLY A 198 -13.92 -5.18 -4.34
CA GLY A 198 -12.79 -6.06 -4.58
C GLY A 198 -13.03 -7.48 -4.08
N ASP A 199 -11.97 -8.25 -3.93
CA ASP A 199 -12.07 -9.67 -3.66
C ASP A 199 -11.50 -10.04 -2.30
N ILE A 200 -12.23 -10.90 -1.57
CA ILE A 200 -11.81 -11.49 -0.31
C ILE A 200 -11.61 -12.98 -0.53
N VAL A 201 -10.40 -13.46 -0.35
CA VAL A 201 -10.04 -14.87 -0.30
C VAL A 201 -9.53 -15.18 1.10
N LEU A 202 -10.27 -15.99 1.84
CA LEU A 202 -9.90 -16.42 3.18
C LEU A 202 -9.73 -17.94 3.21
N THR A 203 -8.52 -18.39 3.51
CA THR A 203 -8.23 -19.81 3.72
C THR A 203 -8.14 -20.09 5.21
N VAL A 204 -8.91 -21.05 5.71
CA VAL A 204 -8.93 -21.46 7.13
C VAL A 204 -8.79 -22.98 7.25
N PRO A 205 -8.42 -23.54 8.41
CA PRO A 205 -8.50 -24.99 8.62
C PRO A 205 -9.90 -25.51 8.37
N ALA A 206 -10.02 -26.71 7.79
CA ALA A 206 -11.32 -27.37 7.63
C ALA A 206 -11.98 -27.53 8.99
N GLY A 207 -13.27 -27.17 9.11
CA GLY A 207 -13.97 -27.20 10.37
C GLY A 207 -15.37 -26.58 10.34
N ARG A 208 -15.92 -26.33 11.53
CA ARG A 208 -17.22 -25.69 11.71
C ARG A 208 -17.04 -24.21 12.03
N TYR A 209 -17.78 -23.35 11.33
CA TYR A 209 -17.71 -21.90 11.48
C TYR A 209 -19.12 -21.28 11.45
N ALA A 210 -19.36 -20.30 12.30
CA ALA A 210 -20.48 -19.39 12.12
C ALA A 210 -20.08 -18.39 11.00
N VAL A 211 -20.64 -18.51 9.83
CA VAL A 211 -20.31 -17.65 8.69
C VAL A 211 -21.42 -16.62 8.49
N GLN A 212 -21.03 -15.35 8.55
CA GLN A 212 -21.86 -14.20 8.20
C GLN A 212 -21.27 -13.58 6.95
N ALA A 213 -21.89 -13.79 5.80
CA ALA A 213 -21.46 -13.22 4.54
C ALA A 213 -22.65 -12.56 3.84
N GLU A 214 -22.48 -11.34 3.31
CA GLU A 214 -23.56 -10.68 2.59
C GLU A 214 -23.91 -11.38 1.28
N ARG A 215 -25.18 -11.27 0.86
CA ARG A 215 -25.83 -12.09 -0.19
C ARG A 215 -25.28 -11.91 -1.60
N ASN A 216 -24.49 -10.89 -1.89
CA ASN A 216 -23.93 -10.63 -3.22
C ASN A 216 -22.62 -11.40 -3.49
N ALA A 217 -22.11 -12.13 -2.51
CA ALA A 217 -20.94 -12.97 -2.69
C ALA A 217 -21.28 -14.18 -3.54
N GLN A 218 -20.60 -14.37 -4.65
CA GLN A 218 -20.53 -15.68 -5.29
C GLN A 218 -19.92 -16.63 -4.27
N ARG A 219 -20.74 -17.55 -3.72
CA ARG A 219 -20.32 -18.43 -2.62
C ARG A 219 -19.59 -19.68 -3.14
N PRO A 220 -18.28 -19.73 -3.15
CA PRO A 220 -17.60 -20.98 -2.98
C PRO A 220 -17.11 -21.10 -1.54
N PHE A 221 -17.96 -21.66 -0.66
CA PHE A 221 -17.50 -22.18 0.62
C PHE A 221 -17.05 -23.62 0.39
N ALA A 222 -15.76 -23.84 0.20
CA ALA A 222 -15.21 -25.15 -0.01
C ALA A 222 -14.66 -25.72 1.30
N ASN A 223 -15.02 -26.95 1.65
CA ASN A 223 -14.48 -27.73 2.78
C ASN A 223 -14.68 -27.09 4.18
N ILE A 224 -15.67 -26.24 4.34
CA ILE A 224 -16.11 -25.74 5.65
C ILE A 224 -17.57 -26.15 5.90
N ILE A 225 -17.92 -26.31 7.17
CA ILE A 225 -19.28 -26.62 7.62
C ILE A 225 -19.84 -25.36 8.28
N GLU A 226 -20.90 -24.79 7.68
CA GLU A 226 -21.60 -23.66 8.30
C GLU A 226 -22.36 -24.16 9.53
N ASP A 227 -22.06 -23.60 10.70
CA ASP A 227 -22.71 -23.91 11.97
C ASP A 227 -22.89 -22.61 12.76
N PRO A 228 -24.13 -22.06 12.80
CA PRO A 228 -24.40 -20.81 13.52
C PRO A 228 -24.07 -20.86 15.02
N ALA A 229 -23.99 -22.06 15.61
CA ALA A 229 -23.63 -22.25 17.01
C ALA A 229 -22.11 -22.38 17.25
N SER A 230 -21.31 -22.35 16.17
CA SER A 230 -19.86 -22.43 16.29
C SER A 230 -19.28 -21.24 17.04
N PRO A 231 -18.31 -21.45 17.94
CA PRO A 231 -17.60 -20.36 18.61
C PRO A 231 -16.63 -19.61 17.67
N ASN A 232 -16.39 -20.16 16.47
CA ASN A 232 -15.50 -19.61 15.47
C ASN A 232 -16.32 -18.79 14.47
N LEU A 233 -16.21 -17.45 14.51
CA LEU A 233 -16.99 -16.55 13.67
C LEU A 233 -16.16 -16.02 12.53
N ILE A 234 -16.68 -16.12 11.29
CA ILE A 234 -16.19 -15.45 10.11
C ILE A 234 -17.27 -14.48 9.62
N ASP A 235 -16.96 -13.18 9.65
CA ASP A 235 -17.84 -12.09 9.23
C ASP A 235 -17.17 -11.41 8.00
N ALA A 236 -17.65 -11.71 6.79
CA ALA A 236 -17.07 -11.21 5.55
C ALA A 236 -18.13 -10.45 4.74
N ASP A 237 -17.80 -9.21 4.35
CA ASP A 237 -18.72 -8.30 3.67
C ASP A 237 -18.03 -7.54 2.53
N VAL A 238 -18.66 -7.55 1.34
CA VAL A 238 -18.29 -6.71 0.18
C VAL A 238 -19.52 -5.93 -0.26
N THR A 239 -19.51 -4.61 0.02
CA THR A 239 -20.73 -3.78 -0.08
C THR A 239 -21.16 -3.46 -1.51
N TRP A 240 -20.22 -3.23 -2.46
CA TRP A 240 -20.56 -2.73 -3.81
C TRP A 240 -20.33 -3.76 -4.90
N ALA A 241 -19.11 -4.20 -5.12
CA ALA A 241 -18.75 -5.11 -6.21
C ALA A 241 -17.54 -5.95 -5.83
N GLY A 242 -17.60 -7.26 -6.07
CA GLY A 242 -16.51 -8.17 -5.81
C GLY A 242 -16.98 -9.56 -5.41
N SER A 243 -16.05 -10.35 -4.93
CA SER A 243 -16.28 -11.73 -4.53
C SER A 243 -15.77 -12.03 -3.12
N ILE A 244 -16.40 -13.04 -2.49
CA ILE A 244 -15.93 -13.61 -1.23
C ILE A 244 -15.76 -15.11 -1.44
N ALA A 245 -14.55 -15.61 -1.24
CA ALA A 245 -14.23 -17.02 -1.23
C ALA A 245 -13.69 -17.40 0.17
N ILE A 246 -14.26 -18.45 0.77
CA ILE A 246 -13.79 -19.00 2.04
C ILE A 246 -13.50 -20.48 1.81
N GLU A 247 -12.25 -20.89 2.02
CA GLU A 247 -11.80 -22.24 1.73
C GLU A 247 -11.27 -22.92 2.98
N GLY A 248 -11.75 -24.11 3.26
CA GLY A 248 -11.23 -24.99 4.30
C GLY A 248 -10.08 -25.85 3.76
N VAL A 249 -8.94 -25.86 4.44
CA VAL A 249 -7.77 -26.68 4.08
C VAL A 249 -7.53 -27.73 5.15
N HIS A 250 -7.44 -29.00 4.73
CA HIS A 250 -6.99 -30.09 5.59
C HIS A 250 -5.46 -29.95 5.80
N LYS A 251 -5.05 -30.13 7.06
CA LYS A 251 -3.63 -30.20 7.44
C LYS A 251 -3.02 -31.53 7.06
#